data_d6f4b7f687b3745ad16d98f14fbc1dbb
#
_entry.id   d6f4b7f687b3745ad16d98f14fbc1dbb
#
_cell.length_a   1.000
_cell.length_b   1.000
_cell.length_c   1.000
_cell.angle_alpha   90.00
_cell.angle_beta   90.00
_cell.angle_gamma   90.00
#
_symmetry.space_group_name_H-M   'P 1'
#
loop_
_entity.id
_entity.type
_entity.pdbx_description
1 polymer ?
#
loop_
_entity_poly.entity_id
_entity_poly.type
_entity_poly.pdbx_seq_one_letter_code
_entity_poly.pdbx_strand_id
1 'polypeptide(L)'
;MTHRFTVGVEEEFQIVDPETWELRSHVSELLASSSPALGEQVKREMHQSIIEVGTRICQNVPELRDEIFRTRRELTGGAERVGLAVAAAGTHPFSDWKDQILSPGVRYDSIVEELQQLARSLLIFGLHVHVAVPDNQTAIDIMNAARYFLPHLLALSTSSPFWMGRDTGLKSYRTTIFRRFPRTGVPDHFGSWSEYENYIKLLVELHCIDDAKKIWWDVRPHPTFGTLEFRVCDVPSRPEAAVMLGALAQAIIVKLYKLYTRNLGFRLYRRALIEENKWRASRWGIDGKLIDFGKRSEVPMRQLALELLEFIDDVVDELESREAVAYVHTVLAEGTSADRQLAVFRETGDLKAVVRYIVNETRAGVDR
;
A
#
# COMPACT_ATOMS: atom_id res chain seq x y z
N MET A 1 -7.45 -19.83 23.65
CA MET A 1 -8.23 -19.11 22.60
C MET A 1 -7.30 -18.96 21.40
N THR A 2 -7.71 -19.42 20.24
CA THR A 2 -6.96 -19.19 18.98
C THR A 2 -7.04 -17.70 18.66
N HIS A 3 -5.90 -17.05 18.44
CA HIS A 3 -5.84 -15.64 18.01
C HIS A 3 -6.57 -15.48 16.68
N ARG A 4 -7.34 -14.38 16.56
CA ARG A 4 -7.98 -14.02 15.29
C ARG A 4 -7.10 -12.99 14.58
N PHE A 5 -6.61 -13.35 13.40
CA PHE A 5 -5.82 -12.48 12.53
C PHE A 5 -6.74 -11.54 11.75
N THR A 6 -7.41 -10.62 12.45
CA THR A 6 -8.26 -9.63 11.78
C THR A 6 -7.46 -8.77 10.82
N VAL A 7 -8.11 -8.26 9.79
CA VAL A 7 -7.49 -7.46 8.73
C VAL A 7 -8.21 -6.14 8.54
N GLY A 8 -7.46 -5.10 8.21
CA GLY A 8 -7.97 -3.79 7.82
C GLY A 8 -7.09 -3.19 6.74
N VAL A 9 -7.66 -2.29 5.95
CA VAL A 9 -6.96 -1.63 4.84
C VAL A 9 -7.20 -0.13 4.91
N GLU A 10 -6.16 0.65 4.65
CA GLU A 10 -6.23 2.09 4.41
C GLU A 10 -5.84 2.35 2.95
N GLU A 11 -6.68 3.08 2.23
CA GLU A 11 -6.47 3.47 0.83
C GLU A 11 -6.37 4.99 0.74
N GLU A 12 -5.33 5.47 0.07
CA GLU A 12 -5.14 6.89 -0.22
C GLU A 12 -5.60 7.17 -1.66
N PHE A 13 -6.54 8.11 -1.80
CA PHE A 13 -7.12 8.44 -3.10
C PHE A 13 -6.77 9.87 -3.53
N GLN A 14 -6.68 10.05 -4.84
CA GLN A 14 -6.54 11.33 -5.52
C GLN A 14 -7.91 12.00 -5.65
N ILE A 15 -8.00 13.28 -5.32
CA ILE A 15 -9.17 14.11 -5.62
C ILE A 15 -8.90 14.81 -6.96
N VAL A 16 -9.75 14.58 -7.95
CA VAL A 16 -9.53 14.96 -9.34
C VAL A 16 -10.68 15.82 -9.85
N ASP A 17 -10.35 16.81 -10.64
CA ASP A 17 -11.32 17.60 -11.41
C ASP A 17 -11.76 16.78 -12.65
N PRO A 18 -13.07 16.54 -12.86
CA PRO A 18 -13.54 15.70 -13.97
C PRO A 18 -13.47 16.38 -15.35
N GLU A 19 -13.19 17.70 -15.42
CA GLU A 19 -13.05 18.43 -16.67
C GLU A 19 -11.58 18.55 -17.10
N THR A 20 -10.71 18.93 -16.16
CA THR A 20 -9.28 19.12 -16.43
C THR A 20 -8.45 17.88 -16.22
N TRP A 21 -8.94 16.93 -15.40
CA TRP A 21 -8.25 15.71 -14.94
C TRP A 21 -7.02 16.01 -14.07
N GLU A 22 -6.92 17.22 -13.54
CA GLU A 22 -5.89 17.63 -12.59
C GLU A 22 -6.29 17.32 -11.15
N LEU A 23 -5.29 17.25 -10.26
CA LEU A 23 -5.56 17.17 -8.83
C LEU A 23 -6.25 18.45 -8.31
N ARG A 24 -7.19 18.29 -7.38
CA ARG A 24 -7.92 19.37 -6.73
C ARG A 24 -7.75 19.34 -5.22
N SER A 25 -7.31 20.47 -4.66
CA SER A 25 -7.16 20.66 -3.21
C SER A 25 -8.51 20.95 -2.53
N HIS A 26 -9.46 19.99 -2.60
CA HIS A 26 -10.85 20.12 -2.16
C HIS A 26 -11.26 19.05 -1.13
N VAL A 27 -10.31 18.58 -0.31
CA VAL A 27 -10.57 17.53 0.69
C VAL A 27 -11.68 17.92 1.67
N SER A 28 -11.86 19.20 1.99
CA SER A 28 -12.89 19.66 2.95
C SER A 28 -14.30 19.43 2.44
N GLU A 29 -14.56 19.75 1.18
CA GLU A 29 -15.84 19.56 0.50
C GLU A 29 -16.15 18.07 0.36
N LEU A 30 -15.16 17.27 -0.03
CA LEU A 30 -15.32 15.83 -0.17
C LEU A 30 -15.58 15.17 1.18
N LEU A 31 -14.86 15.57 2.25
CA LEU A 31 -15.12 15.10 3.60
C LEU A 31 -16.55 15.43 4.04
N ALA A 32 -17.02 16.66 3.86
CA ALA A 32 -18.37 17.06 4.22
C ALA A 32 -19.43 16.22 3.48
N SER A 33 -19.19 15.88 2.21
CA SER A 33 -20.09 15.04 1.41
C SER A 33 -20.05 13.55 1.79
N SER A 34 -18.91 13.04 2.20
CA SER A 34 -18.68 11.60 2.45
C SER A 34 -18.86 11.20 3.93
N SER A 35 -18.61 12.11 4.89
CA SER A 35 -18.68 11.83 6.32
C SER A 35 -20.03 11.28 6.81
N PRO A 36 -21.21 11.64 6.26
CA PRO A 36 -22.45 11.04 6.70
C PRO A 36 -22.50 9.51 6.56
N ALA A 37 -21.80 8.94 5.57
CA ALA A 37 -21.76 7.52 5.29
C ALA A 37 -20.50 6.82 5.87
N LEU A 38 -19.35 7.53 5.88
CA LEU A 38 -18.05 6.96 6.24
C LEU A 38 -17.59 7.32 7.66
N GLY A 39 -18.09 8.42 8.25
CA GLY A 39 -17.73 8.84 9.61
C GLY A 39 -16.21 9.01 9.78
N GLU A 40 -15.65 8.37 10.80
CA GLU A 40 -14.21 8.41 11.12
C GLU A 40 -13.34 7.58 10.18
N GLN A 41 -13.93 6.81 9.26
CA GLN A 41 -13.19 6.01 8.29
C GLN A 41 -12.52 6.89 7.21
N VAL A 42 -13.01 8.11 7.00
CA VAL A 42 -12.47 9.06 6.03
C VAL A 42 -11.68 10.15 6.75
N LYS A 43 -10.45 10.40 6.28
CA LYS A 43 -9.52 11.35 6.92
C LYS A 43 -8.80 12.20 5.88
N ARG A 44 -8.33 13.37 6.37
CA ARG A 44 -7.41 14.23 5.62
C ARG A 44 -6.01 13.63 5.63
N GLU A 45 -5.30 13.85 4.54
CA GLU A 45 -3.87 13.64 4.45
C GLU A 45 -3.09 14.96 4.31
N MET A 46 -1.74 14.87 4.19
CA MET A 46 -0.85 16.03 4.17
C MET A 46 -1.16 17.02 3.05
N HIS A 47 -1.58 16.55 1.87
CA HIS A 47 -2.06 17.43 0.79
C HIS A 47 -3.58 17.44 0.74
N GLN A 48 -4.18 18.60 0.47
CA GLN A 48 -5.63 18.73 0.35
C GLN A 48 -6.21 18.06 -0.92
N SER A 49 -5.37 17.56 -1.79
CA SER A 49 -5.74 16.73 -2.94
C SER A 49 -5.69 15.22 -2.66
N ILE A 50 -5.43 14.85 -1.40
CA ILE A 50 -5.40 13.44 -0.94
C ILE A 50 -6.50 13.23 0.10
N ILE A 51 -7.20 12.11 -0.02
CA ILE A 51 -8.14 11.63 0.98
C ILE A 51 -7.82 10.18 1.34
N GLU A 52 -7.70 9.88 2.62
CA GLU A 52 -7.48 8.53 3.14
C GLU A 52 -8.80 7.93 3.59
N VAL A 53 -9.05 6.66 3.24
CA VAL A 53 -10.21 5.91 3.70
C VAL A 53 -9.76 4.58 4.28
N GLY A 54 -10.10 4.34 5.56
CA GLY A 54 -9.85 3.09 6.26
C GLY A 54 -11.10 2.21 6.32
N THR A 55 -10.93 0.90 6.15
CA THR A 55 -11.98 -0.06 6.46
C THR A 55 -12.21 -0.15 7.96
N ARG A 56 -13.34 -0.72 8.37
CA ARG A 56 -13.48 -1.26 9.74
C ARG A 56 -12.54 -2.44 9.94
N ILE A 57 -12.41 -2.90 11.19
CA ILE A 57 -11.69 -4.14 11.49
C ILE A 57 -12.53 -5.30 10.95
N CYS A 58 -12.00 -6.03 9.96
CA CYS A 58 -12.67 -7.15 9.32
C CYS A 58 -12.19 -8.48 9.92
N GLN A 59 -13.13 -9.38 10.20
CA GLN A 59 -12.83 -10.68 10.79
C GLN A 59 -12.25 -11.67 9.78
N ASN A 60 -12.60 -11.51 8.51
CA ASN A 60 -12.20 -12.35 7.39
C ASN A 60 -12.12 -11.54 6.08
N VAL A 61 -11.71 -12.18 5.01
CA VAL A 61 -11.55 -11.53 3.69
C VAL A 61 -12.88 -11.17 3.02
N PRO A 62 -13.98 -11.94 3.14
CA PRO A 62 -15.30 -11.51 2.68
C PRO A 62 -15.74 -10.17 3.29
N GLU A 63 -15.59 -9.98 4.60
CA GLU A 63 -15.88 -8.69 5.24
C GLU A 63 -14.97 -7.57 4.73
N LEU A 64 -13.69 -7.85 4.51
CA LEU A 64 -12.76 -6.89 3.93
C LEU A 64 -13.19 -6.46 2.52
N ARG A 65 -13.61 -7.42 1.69
CA ARG A 65 -14.13 -7.16 0.36
C ARG A 65 -15.34 -6.23 0.41
N ASP A 66 -16.32 -6.57 1.23
CA ASP A 66 -17.54 -5.77 1.36
C ASP A 66 -17.24 -4.35 1.85
N GLU A 67 -16.31 -4.18 2.80
CA GLU A 67 -15.89 -2.88 3.29
C GLU A 67 -15.15 -2.05 2.22
N ILE A 68 -14.20 -2.62 1.47
CA ILE A 68 -13.51 -1.91 0.39
C ILE A 68 -14.50 -1.45 -0.68
N PHE A 69 -15.41 -2.32 -1.11
CA PHE A 69 -16.41 -1.96 -2.11
C PHE A 69 -17.39 -0.90 -1.58
N ARG A 70 -17.84 -1.03 -0.33
CA ARG A 70 -18.70 -0.03 0.33
C ARG A 70 -18.00 1.33 0.44
N THR A 71 -16.79 1.36 0.97
CA THR A 71 -16.06 2.62 1.18
C THR A 71 -15.76 3.33 -0.13
N ARG A 72 -15.35 2.60 -1.17
CA ARG A 72 -15.14 3.18 -2.49
C ARG A 72 -16.44 3.70 -3.12
N ARG A 73 -17.57 2.98 -2.97
CA ARG A 73 -18.90 3.45 -3.43
C ARG A 73 -19.28 4.76 -2.77
N GLU A 74 -19.20 4.81 -1.44
CA GLU A 74 -19.58 6.01 -0.67
C GLU A 74 -18.66 7.19 -0.99
N LEU A 75 -17.35 6.96 -1.15
CA LEU A 75 -16.39 7.99 -1.49
C LEU A 75 -16.61 8.54 -2.92
N THR A 76 -16.75 7.67 -3.90
CA THR A 76 -16.97 8.08 -5.31
C THR A 76 -18.31 8.80 -5.48
N GLY A 77 -19.39 8.28 -4.86
CA GLY A 77 -20.68 8.95 -4.84
C GLY A 77 -20.65 10.30 -4.09
N GLY A 78 -19.85 10.39 -3.01
CA GLY A 78 -19.59 11.64 -2.30
C GLY A 78 -18.91 12.68 -3.19
N ALA A 79 -17.91 12.25 -3.97
CA ALA A 79 -17.19 13.13 -4.89
C ALA A 79 -18.09 13.66 -6.01
N GLU A 80 -18.92 12.82 -6.62
CA GLU A 80 -19.86 13.21 -7.66
C GLU A 80 -20.85 14.27 -7.20
N ARG A 81 -21.37 14.15 -5.96
CA ARG A 81 -22.29 15.14 -5.39
C ARG A 81 -21.71 16.55 -5.29
N VAL A 82 -20.39 16.68 -5.24
CA VAL A 82 -19.67 17.97 -5.16
C VAL A 82 -18.90 18.30 -6.44
N GLY A 83 -19.19 17.61 -7.55
CA GLY A 83 -18.58 17.88 -8.85
C GLY A 83 -17.11 17.49 -8.96
N LEU A 84 -16.68 16.48 -8.18
CA LEU A 84 -15.32 15.94 -8.17
C LEU A 84 -15.30 14.47 -8.62
N ALA A 85 -14.12 13.98 -8.95
CA ALA A 85 -13.86 12.57 -9.18
C ALA A 85 -12.77 12.05 -8.24
N VAL A 86 -12.69 10.73 -8.07
CA VAL A 86 -11.71 10.05 -7.23
C VAL A 86 -10.94 9.03 -8.06
N ALA A 87 -9.62 9.01 -7.91
CA ALA A 87 -8.74 8.11 -8.63
C ALA A 87 -7.81 7.35 -7.66
N ALA A 88 -7.62 6.05 -7.88
CA ALA A 88 -6.71 5.19 -7.15
C ALA A 88 -5.51 4.82 -8.03
N ALA A 89 -4.38 5.47 -7.79
CA ALA A 89 -3.08 5.16 -8.40
C ALA A 89 -1.97 5.73 -7.51
N GLY A 90 -0.79 5.11 -7.49
CA GLY A 90 0.31 5.46 -6.56
C GLY A 90 0.92 6.85 -6.80
N THR A 91 0.76 7.43 -8.00
CA THR A 91 1.09 8.83 -8.32
C THR A 91 0.06 9.39 -9.30
N HIS A 92 -0.13 10.71 -9.27
CA HIS A 92 -0.92 11.37 -10.34
C HIS A 92 -0.05 11.50 -11.59
N PRO A 93 -0.56 11.16 -12.80
CA PRO A 93 0.24 11.14 -14.02
C PRO A 93 0.94 12.45 -14.38
N PHE A 94 0.30 13.61 -14.16
CA PHE A 94 0.86 14.88 -14.66
C PHE A 94 0.75 16.08 -13.72
N SER A 95 -0.08 16.07 -12.67
CA SER A 95 -0.16 17.22 -11.74
C SER A 95 1.14 17.43 -10.98
N ASP A 96 1.58 18.69 -10.88
CA ASP A 96 2.79 19.06 -10.14
C ASP A 96 2.48 19.18 -8.63
N TRP A 97 3.36 18.65 -7.80
CA TRP A 97 3.26 18.77 -6.35
C TRP A 97 3.40 20.22 -5.85
N LYS A 98 4.03 21.11 -6.65
CA LYS A 98 4.18 22.55 -6.32
C LYS A 98 2.87 23.29 -6.31
N ASP A 99 1.89 22.82 -7.08
CA ASP A 99 0.59 23.42 -7.20
C ASP A 99 -0.39 22.92 -6.13
N GLN A 100 0.05 21.97 -5.27
CA GLN A 100 -0.81 21.38 -4.26
C GLN A 100 -0.76 22.16 -2.94
N ILE A 101 -1.92 22.27 -2.29
CA ILE A 101 -2.08 22.94 -1.00
C ILE A 101 -1.90 21.91 0.11
N LEU A 102 -1.10 22.24 1.13
CA LEU A 102 -0.94 21.42 2.31
C LEU A 102 -2.16 21.54 3.24
N SER A 103 -2.51 20.45 3.88
CA SER A 103 -3.56 20.45 4.90
C SER A 103 -3.06 21.15 6.16
N PRO A 104 -3.88 22.01 6.79
CA PRO A 104 -3.52 22.67 8.04
C PRO A 104 -3.49 21.66 9.19
N GLY A 105 -2.56 21.81 10.11
CA GLY A 105 -2.51 21.02 11.35
C GLY A 105 -1.10 20.84 11.89
N VAL A 106 -0.98 20.88 13.22
CA VAL A 106 0.30 20.84 13.95
C VAL A 106 1.19 19.66 13.50
N ARG A 107 0.59 18.50 13.24
CA ARG A 107 1.31 17.31 12.75
C ARG A 107 1.98 17.56 11.39
N TYR A 108 1.23 18.12 10.44
CA TYR A 108 1.74 18.36 9.09
C TYR A 108 2.73 19.51 9.06
N ASP A 109 2.46 20.57 9.84
CA ASP A 109 3.35 21.72 9.96
C ASP A 109 4.71 21.29 10.48
N SER A 110 4.77 20.44 11.53
CA SER A 110 5.99 19.86 12.08
C SER A 110 6.77 19.03 11.05
N ILE A 111 6.08 18.18 10.27
CA ILE A 111 6.72 17.36 9.22
C ILE A 111 7.29 18.26 8.11
N VAL A 112 6.56 19.29 7.72
CA VAL A 112 7.00 20.24 6.70
C VAL A 112 8.19 21.08 7.20
N GLU A 113 8.19 21.47 8.46
CA GLU A 113 9.31 22.19 9.07
C GLU A 113 10.58 21.34 9.11
N GLU A 114 10.45 20.06 9.51
CA GLU A 114 11.58 19.11 9.60
C GLU A 114 12.11 18.71 8.21
N LEU A 115 11.23 18.38 7.27
CA LEU A 115 11.61 17.75 6.01
C LEU A 115 11.56 18.68 4.78
N GLN A 116 11.04 19.89 4.94
CA GLN A 116 11.03 20.96 3.92
C GLN A 116 10.50 20.47 2.56
N GLN A 117 11.30 20.58 1.51
CA GLN A 117 10.90 20.18 0.15
C GLN A 117 10.58 18.68 0.03
N LEU A 118 11.18 17.82 0.85
CA LEU A 118 10.86 16.39 0.83
C LEU A 118 9.39 16.19 1.20
N ALA A 119 8.93 16.83 2.29
CA ALA A 119 7.53 16.77 2.71
C ALA A 119 6.60 17.34 1.64
N ARG A 120 6.88 18.56 1.14
CA ARG A 120 6.05 19.22 0.11
C ARG A 120 5.90 18.39 -1.17
N SER A 121 6.96 17.66 -1.55
CA SER A 121 6.96 16.82 -2.76
C SER A 121 6.47 15.40 -2.55
N LEU A 122 5.94 15.06 -1.37
CA LEU A 122 5.37 13.74 -1.06
C LEU A 122 3.93 13.60 -1.58
N LEU A 123 3.76 13.74 -2.88
CA LEU A 123 2.47 13.60 -3.56
C LEU A 123 2.32 12.17 -4.07
N ILE A 124 2.07 11.25 -3.17
CA ILE A 124 1.97 9.81 -3.43
C ILE A 124 0.77 9.21 -2.73
N PHE A 125 0.33 8.04 -3.19
CA PHE A 125 -0.89 7.39 -2.73
C PHE A 125 -0.63 5.90 -2.54
N GLY A 126 -0.85 5.40 -1.33
CA GLY A 126 -0.55 4.04 -0.93
C GLY A 126 -1.77 3.22 -0.57
N LEU A 127 -1.51 1.93 -0.44
CA LEU A 127 -2.38 0.98 0.22
C LEU A 127 -1.63 0.46 1.44
N HIS A 128 -2.21 0.62 2.63
CA HIS A 128 -1.68 0.03 3.85
C HIS A 128 -2.55 -1.13 4.29
N VAL A 129 -1.94 -2.25 4.64
CA VAL A 129 -2.66 -3.43 5.14
C VAL A 129 -2.24 -3.71 6.57
N HIS A 130 -3.21 -3.72 7.46
CA HIS A 130 -3.05 -4.05 8.87
C HIS A 130 -3.53 -5.46 9.14
N VAL A 131 -2.70 -6.29 9.74
CA VAL A 131 -3.08 -7.64 10.19
C VAL A 131 -2.77 -7.77 11.67
N ALA A 132 -3.78 -8.11 12.47
CA ALA A 132 -3.62 -8.31 13.91
C ALA A 132 -2.65 -9.46 14.20
N VAL A 133 -1.83 -9.29 15.23
CA VAL A 133 -0.88 -10.30 15.71
C VAL A 133 -1.04 -10.54 17.21
N PRO A 134 -0.72 -11.74 17.71
CA PRO A 134 -1.02 -12.13 19.10
C PRO A 134 -0.33 -11.27 20.16
N ASP A 135 0.91 -10.88 19.91
CA ASP A 135 1.75 -10.15 20.86
C ASP A 135 2.93 -9.48 20.13
N ASN A 136 3.62 -8.63 20.86
CA ASN A 136 4.73 -7.82 20.36
C ASN A 136 5.95 -8.63 19.92
N GLN A 137 6.30 -9.72 20.64
CA GLN A 137 7.43 -10.56 20.23
C GLN A 137 7.11 -11.29 18.93
N THR A 138 5.91 -11.86 18.84
CA THR A 138 5.40 -12.48 17.60
C THR A 138 5.39 -11.48 16.45
N ALA A 139 5.04 -10.21 16.69
CA ALA A 139 5.09 -9.18 15.66
C ALA A 139 6.50 -9.01 15.07
N ILE A 140 7.54 -8.98 15.91
CA ILE A 140 8.94 -8.87 15.46
C ILE A 140 9.38 -10.11 14.68
N ASP A 141 9.12 -11.30 15.21
CA ASP A 141 9.54 -12.54 14.57
C ASP A 141 8.90 -12.73 13.19
N ILE A 142 7.59 -12.43 13.09
CA ILE A 142 6.87 -12.48 11.81
C ILE A 142 7.31 -11.34 10.88
N MET A 143 7.50 -10.11 11.38
CA MET A 143 8.02 -9.01 10.57
C MET A 143 9.35 -9.36 9.91
N ASN A 144 10.28 -9.95 10.67
CA ASN A 144 11.59 -10.36 10.16
C ASN A 144 11.48 -11.31 8.96
N ALA A 145 10.55 -12.26 9.00
CA ALA A 145 10.30 -13.21 7.91
C ALA A 145 9.48 -12.57 6.77
N ALA A 146 8.48 -11.75 7.09
CA ALA A 146 7.57 -11.10 6.14
C ALA A 146 8.30 -10.14 5.19
N ARG A 147 9.45 -9.56 5.60
CA ARG A 147 10.27 -8.70 4.75
C ARG A 147 10.63 -9.33 3.40
N TYR A 148 10.77 -10.65 3.35
CA TYR A 148 11.04 -11.38 2.11
C TYR A 148 9.94 -11.17 1.06
N PHE A 149 8.68 -11.01 1.47
CA PHE A 149 7.53 -10.90 0.58
C PHE A 149 7.22 -9.46 0.14
N LEU A 150 7.92 -8.45 0.68
CA LEU A 150 7.70 -7.05 0.30
C LEU A 150 7.88 -6.79 -1.20
N PRO A 151 8.93 -7.31 -1.88
CA PRO A 151 9.06 -7.17 -3.32
C PRO A 151 7.95 -7.85 -4.11
N HIS A 152 7.38 -8.95 -3.60
CA HIS A 152 6.26 -9.66 -4.24
C HIS A 152 4.98 -8.82 -4.19
N LEU A 153 4.64 -8.30 -3.00
CA LEU A 153 3.48 -7.42 -2.82
C LEU A 153 3.61 -6.14 -3.65
N LEU A 154 4.81 -5.53 -3.67
CA LEU A 154 5.07 -4.36 -4.50
C LEU A 154 4.87 -4.66 -5.99
N ALA A 155 5.45 -5.76 -6.50
CA ALA A 155 5.34 -6.11 -7.91
C ALA A 155 3.89 -6.33 -8.36
N LEU A 156 3.04 -6.90 -7.48
CA LEU A 156 1.61 -7.14 -7.74
C LEU A 156 0.75 -5.89 -7.59
N SER A 157 1.23 -4.86 -6.86
CA SER A 157 0.48 -3.63 -6.57
C SER A 157 0.89 -2.43 -7.44
N THR A 158 1.90 -2.55 -8.31
CA THR A 158 2.41 -1.40 -9.07
C THR A 158 1.30 -0.62 -9.79
N SER A 159 1.25 0.71 -9.54
CA SER A 159 0.24 1.58 -10.14
C SER A 159 0.72 3.03 -10.35
N SER A 160 2.03 3.27 -10.43
CA SER A 160 2.58 4.63 -10.52
C SER A 160 3.69 4.76 -11.58
N PRO A 161 3.36 4.53 -12.89
CA PRO A 161 4.37 4.60 -13.93
C PRO A 161 4.68 6.03 -14.39
N PHE A 162 3.78 7.00 -14.11
CA PHE A 162 3.92 8.38 -14.54
C PHE A 162 4.21 9.33 -13.39
N TRP A 163 4.96 10.39 -13.65
CA TRP A 163 5.24 11.47 -12.72
C TRP A 163 5.50 12.79 -13.45
N MET A 164 4.81 13.87 -13.05
CA MET A 164 4.98 15.23 -13.61
C MET A 164 4.97 15.23 -15.14
N GLY A 165 4.00 14.57 -15.74
CA GLY A 165 3.79 14.56 -17.19
C GLY A 165 4.71 13.61 -17.99
N ARG A 166 5.44 12.71 -17.33
CA ARG A 166 6.41 11.83 -17.98
C ARG A 166 6.23 10.36 -17.59
N ASP A 167 6.45 9.47 -18.54
CA ASP A 167 6.74 8.07 -18.26
C ASP A 167 8.11 7.99 -17.55
N THR A 168 8.12 7.43 -16.34
CA THR A 168 9.32 7.36 -15.50
C THR A 168 10.21 6.15 -15.83
N GLY A 169 9.69 5.23 -16.62
CA GLY A 169 10.30 3.93 -16.88
C GLY A 169 10.20 2.95 -15.72
N LEU A 170 9.55 3.31 -14.59
CA LEU A 170 9.27 2.42 -13.47
C LEU A 170 7.78 2.04 -13.46
N LYS A 171 7.44 0.91 -12.87
CA LYS A 171 6.04 0.50 -12.62
C LYS A 171 5.52 1.06 -11.28
N SER A 172 6.41 1.29 -10.31
CA SER A 172 6.12 2.00 -9.05
C SER A 172 7.14 3.13 -8.83
N TYR A 173 6.80 4.33 -9.29
CA TYR A 173 7.59 5.53 -9.00
C TYR A 173 7.30 6.07 -7.59
N ARG A 174 6.11 5.78 -7.03
CA ARG A 174 5.76 6.04 -5.62
C ARG A 174 6.87 5.58 -4.67
N THR A 175 7.37 4.37 -4.84
CA THR A 175 8.45 3.82 -4.02
C THR A 175 9.71 4.68 -4.04
N THR A 176 10.08 5.25 -5.19
CA THR A 176 11.24 6.14 -5.35
C THR A 176 11.02 7.48 -4.62
N ILE A 177 9.80 8.04 -4.71
CA ILE A 177 9.46 9.29 -4.02
C ILE A 177 9.49 9.07 -2.51
N PHE A 178 8.86 8.00 -2.02
CA PHE A 178 8.77 7.70 -0.59
C PHE A 178 10.15 7.42 0.03
N ARG A 179 11.04 6.77 -0.70
CA ARG A 179 12.41 6.46 -0.22
C ARG A 179 13.25 7.70 0.10
N ARG A 180 12.88 8.87 -0.37
CA ARG A 180 13.58 10.14 -0.02
C ARG A 180 13.38 10.55 1.44
N PHE A 181 12.31 10.05 2.09
CA PHE A 181 12.06 10.30 3.50
C PHE A 181 13.02 9.49 4.38
N PRO A 182 13.46 10.06 5.51
CA PRO A 182 14.21 9.28 6.50
C PRO A 182 13.36 8.16 7.07
N ARG A 183 13.99 7.12 7.56
CA ARG A 183 13.32 5.99 8.25
C ARG A 183 12.26 5.27 7.40
N THR A 184 12.44 5.25 6.08
CA THR A 184 11.63 4.50 5.10
C THR A 184 12.38 3.27 4.58
N GLY A 185 11.71 2.43 3.81
CA GLY A 185 12.26 1.24 3.18
C GLY A 185 12.10 -0.01 4.01
N VAL A 186 12.84 -1.05 3.66
CA VAL A 186 12.80 -2.34 4.36
C VAL A 186 13.39 -2.19 5.77
N PRO A 187 12.69 -2.63 6.86
CA PRO A 187 13.25 -2.59 8.21
C PRO A 187 14.46 -3.48 8.35
N ASP A 188 15.35 -3.15 9.30
CA ASP A 188 16.39 -4.06 9.73
C ASP A 188 15.81 -5.28 10.46
N HIS A 189 16.64 -6.28 10.69
CA HIS A 189 16.29 -7.43 11.51
C HIS A 189 16.42 -7.05 12.98
N PHE A 190 15.44 -7.42 13.80
CA PHE A 190 15.47 -7.28 15.25
C PHE A 190 15.36 -8.67 15.90
N GLY A 191 16.24 -8.98 16.83
CA GLY A 191 16.25 -10.27 17.55
C GLY A 191 15.13 -10.40 18.59
N SER A 192 14.56 -9.26 19.04
CA SER A 192 13.49 -9.27 20.02
C SER A 192 12.68 -7.96 20.00
N TRP A 193 11.49 -8.00 20.61
CA TRP A 193 10.72 -6.78 20.86
C TRP A 193 11.50 -5.76 21.71
N SER A 194 12.24 -6.23 22.71
CA SER A 194 13.04 -5.35 23.56
C SER A 194 14.12 -4.61 22.77
N GLU A 195 14.76 -5.26 21.80
CA GLU A 195 15.73 -4.61 20.90
C GLU A 195 15.06 -3.53 20.05
N TYR A 196 13.89 -3.84 19.45
CA TYR A 196 13.10 -2.87 18.71
C TYR A 196 12.67 -1.69 19.58
N GLU A 197 12.16 -1.95 20.79
CA GLU A 197 11.72 -0.91 21.72
C GLU A 197 12.89 -0.01 22.14
N ASN A 198 14.06 -0.59 22.41
CA ASN A 198 15.28 0.17 22.73
C ASN A 198 15.74 1.03 21.55
N TYR A 199 15.62 0.53 20.31
CA TYR A 199 15.89 1.32 19.11
C TYR A 199 14.96 2.53 19.02
N ILE A 200 13.65 2.35 19.24
CA ILE A 200 12.68 3.47 19.26
C ILE A 200 13.00 4.46 20.36
N LYS A 201 13.26 3.99 21.60
CA LYS A 201 13.63 4.85 22.74
C LYS A 201 14.87 5.69 22.44
N LEU A 202 15.89 5.08 21.85
CA LEU A 202 17.11 5.79 21.45
C LEU A 202 16.82 6.92 20.45
N LEU A 203 15.99 6.68 19.45
CA LEU A 203 15.63 7.71 18.47
C LEU A 203 14.83 8.85 19.10
N VAL A 204 13.98 8.57 20.08
CA VAL A 204 13.22 9.58 20.82
C VAL A 204 14.15 10.39 21.74
N GLU A 205 15.02 9.74 22.50
CA GLU A 205 16.01 10.39 23.39
C GLU A 205 16.95 11.31 22.62
N LEU A 206 17.33 10.92 21.41
CA LEU A 206 18.19 11.72 20.52
C LEU A 206 17.41 12.76 19.69
N HIS A 207 16.12 12.93 19.94
CA HIS A 207 15.24 13.86 19.21
C HIS A 207 15.20 13.62 17.70
N CYS A 208 15.46 12.39 17.23
CA CYS A 208 15.29 12.01 15.83
C CYS A 208 13.82 11.86 15.44
N ILE A 209 12.99 11.48 16.39
CA ILE A 209 11.53 11.35 16.30
C ILE A 209 10.88 11.72 17.63
N ASP A 210 9.62 12.09 17.61
CA ASP A 210 8.80 12.29 18.80
C ASP A 210 8.05 10.99 19.23
N ASP A 211 7.68 10.16 18.25
CA ASP A 211 7.08 8.85 18.49
C ASP A 211 7.36 7.85 17.36
N ALA A 212 7.01 6.57 17.59
CA ALA A 212 7.21 5.48 16.63
C ALA A 212 6.38 5.64 15.33
N LYS A 213 5.39 6.53 15.28
CA LYS A 213 4.61 6.81 14.07
C LYS A 213 5.44 7.42 12.96
N LYS A 214 6.58 8.06 13.32
CA LYS A 214 7.57 8.60 12.36
C LYS A 214 8.56 7.54 11.81
N ILE A 215 8.35 6.26 12.08
CA ILE A 215 9.02 5.14 11.43
C ILE A 215 8.15 4.68 10.26
N TRP A 216 8.55 4.99 9.06
CA TRP A 216 7.76 4.75 7.83
C TRP A 216 8.27 3.55 7.02
N TRP A 217 8.66 2.46 7.69
CA TRP A 217 9.12 1.26 7.02
C TRP A 217 8.03 0.58 6.18
N ASP A 218 8.45 -0.20 5.21
CA ASP A 218 7.58 -0.94 4.28
C ASP A 218 6.69 -1.99 4.99
N VAL A 219 7.14 -2.49 6.12
CA VAL A 219 6.37 -3.28 7.10
C VAL A 219 6.84 -2.92 8.50
N ARG A 220 5.91 -2.72 9.43
CA ARG A 220 6.25 -2.36 10.82
C ARG A 220 5.21 -2.87 11.80
N PRO A 221 5.57 -3.10 13.07
CA PRO A 221 4.59 -3.16 14.15
C PRO A 221 3.91 -1.80 14.27
N HIS A 222 2.58 -1.76 14.23
CA HIS A 222 1.86 -0.49 14.40
C HIS A 222 1.87 -0.07 15.88
N PRO A 223 2.24 1.18 16.23
CA PRO A 223 2.47 1.61 17.60
C PRO A 223 1.27 1.46 18.56
N THR A 224 0.04 1.46 18.01
CA THR A 224 -1.19 1.51 18.84
C THR A 224 -2.21 0.41 18.52
N PHE A 225 -2.16 -0.24 17.35
CA PHE A 225 -3.25 -1.14 16.91
C PHE A 225 -2.99 -2.63 17.17
N GLY A 226 -1.78 -3.01 17.63
CA GLY A 226 -1.44 -4.42 17.81
C GLY A 226 -1.43 -5.21 16.49
N THR A 227 -1.06 -4.56 15.39
CA THR A 227 -1.00 -5.12 14.05
C THR A 227 0.40 -5.04 13.47
N LEU A 228 0.70 -5.90 12.49
CA LEU A 228 1.72 -5.64 11.49
C LEU A 228 1.08 -4.87 10.33
N GLU A 229 1.68 -3.73 10.00
CA GLU A 229 1.24 -2.82 8.94
C GLU A 229 2.18 -2.93 7.74
N PHE A 230 1.66 -3.39 6.61
CA PHE A 230 2.36 -3.34 5.31
C PHE A 230 2.06 -2.03 4.61
N ARG A 231 3.11 -1.30 4.23
CA ARG A 231 3.03 0.03 3.60
C ARG A 231 3.63 0.08 2.19
N VAL A 232 4.21 -1.04 1.75
CA VAL A 232 4.98 -1.14 0.51
C VAL A 232 4.15 -0.96 -0.75
N CYS A 233 2.84 -1.23 -0.70
CA CYS A 233 1.98 -1.28 -1.86
C CYS A 233 1.60 0.11 -2.37
N ASP A 234 1.63 0.31 -3.69
CA ASP A 234 0.87 1.37 -4.33
C ASP A 234 -0.63 1.07 -4.16
N VAL A 235 -1.49 2.08 -4.10
CA VAL A 235 -2.93 1.85 -4.17
C VAL A 235 -3.31 1.38 -5.58
N PRO A 236 -3.94 0.20 -5.74
CA PRO A 236 -4.33 -0.29 -7.06
C PRO A 236 -5.64 0.35 -7.52
N SER A 237 -5.80 0.53 -8.84
CA SER A 237 -7.02 1.15 -9.37
C SER A 237 -8.27 0.30 -9.09
N ARG A 238 -8.23 -1.00 -9.36
CA ARG A 238 -9.38 -1.91 -9.15
C ARG A 238 -9.55 -2.31 -7.68
N PRO A 239 -10.77 -2.29 -7.14
CA PRO A 239 -11.04 -2.70 -5.75
C PRO A 239 -10.68 -4.17 -5.48
N GLU A 240 -10.88 -5.08 -6.42
CA GLU A 240 -10.53 -6.49 -6.29
C GLU A 240 -9.01 -6.67 -6.05
N ALA A 241 -8.18 -5.82 -6.65
CA ALA A 241 -6.73 -5.86 -6.42
C ALA A 241 -6.36 -5.40 -5.00
N ALA A 242 -7.09 -4.44 -4.41
CA ALA A 242 -6.92 -4.05 -3.01
C ALA A 242 -7.31 -5.19 -2.06
N VAL A 243 -8.44 -5.86 -2.33
CA VAL A 243 -8.87 -7.06 -1.58
C VAL A 243 -7.83 -8.17 -1.67
N MET A 244 -7.31 -8.46 -2.86
CA MET A 244 -6.25 -9.45 -3.09
C MET A 244 -5.00 -9.14 -2.24
N LEU A 245 -4.53 -7.88 -2.23
CA LEU A 245 -3.35 -7.48 -1.46
C LEU A 245 -3.58 -7.63 0.05
N GLY A 246 -4.76 -7.27 0.54
CA GLY A 246 -5.18 -7.50 1.92
C GLY A 246 -5.17 -8.98 2.29
N ALA A 247 -5.76 -9.82 1.43
CA ALA A 247 -5.81 -11.27 1.60
C ALA A 247 -4.42 -11.92 1.57
N LEU A 248 -3.55 -11.48 0.64
CA LEU A 248 -2.16 -11.97 0.57
C LEU A 248 -1.36 -11.62 1.83
N ALA A 249 -1.46 -10.36 2.30
CA ALA A 249 -0.77 -9.92 3.51
C ALA A 249 -1.23 -10.72 4.73
N GLN A 250 -2.54 -10.93 4.90
CA GLN A 250 -3.10 -11.74 5.98
C GLN A 250 -2.62 -13.20 5.89
N ALA A 251 -2.71 -13.82 4.71
CA ALA A 251 -2.30 -15.20 4.51
C ALA A 251 -0.80 -15.40 4.75
N ILE A 252 0.06 -14.47 4.32
CA ILE A 252 1.51 -14.49 4.60
C ILE A 252 1.75 -14.49 6.11
N ILE A 253 1.11 -13.58 6.86
CA ILE A 253 1.27 -13.50 8.33
C ILE A 253 0.81 -14.80 9.00
N VAL A 254 -0.37 -15.30 8.65
CA VAL A 254 -0.91 -16.54 9.25
C VAL A 254 -0.03 -17.74 8.91
N LYS A 255 0.47 -17.85 7.69
CA LYS A 255 1.41 -18.91 7.30
C LYS A 255 2.71 -18.84 8.09
N LEU A 256 3.29 -17.65 8.20
CA LEU A 256 4.53 -17.45 8.97
C LEU A 256 4.29 -17.74 10.47
N TYR A 257 3.15 -17.36 11.02
CA TYR A 257 2.77 -17.69 12.39
C TYR A 257 2.62 -19.20 12.61
N LYS A 258 1.99 -19.93 11.67
CA LYS A 258 1.92 -21.40 11.74
C LYS A 258 3.29 -22.07 11.70
N LEU A 259 4.24 -21.53 10.92
CA LEU A 259 5.62 -22.02 10.94
C LEU A 259 6.28 -21.73 12.30
N TYR A 260 6.18 -20.49 12.77
CA TYR A 260 6.73 -20.05 14.05
C TYR A 260 6.24 -20.91 15.22
N THR A 261 4.94 -21.15 15.34
CA THR A 261 4.35 -21.96 16.44
C THR A 261 4.73 -23.45 16.38
N ARG A 262 5.18 -23.92 15.22
CA ARG A 262 5.72 -25.29 15.04
C ARG A 262 7.24 -25.36 15.18
N ASN A 263 7.88 -24.28 15.62
CA ASN A 263 9.34 -24.15 15.69
C ASN A 263 10.04 -24.38 14.34
N LEU A 264 9.39 -23.97 13.26
CA LEU A 264 9.93 -23.99 11.91
C LEU A 264 10.29 -22.55 11.51
N GLY A 265 11.54 -22.35 11.10
CA GLY A 265 12.01 -21.02 10.64
C GLY A 265 11.68 -20.78 9.18
N PHE A 266 11.53 -19.51 8.85
CA PHE A 266 11.58 -19.02 7.47
C PHE A 266 12.94 -18.37 7.20
N ARG A 267 13.40 -18.39 5.94
CA ARG A 267 14.70 -17.80 5.57
C ARG A 267 14.75 -16.33 5.86
N LEU A 268 15.80 -15.87 6.53
CA LEU A 268 16.05 -14.47 6.83
C LEU A 268 17.16 -13.96 5.91
N TYR A 269 16.86 -12.88 5.19
CA TYR A 269 17.82 -12.22 4.31
C TYR A 269 18.21 -10.85 4.84
N ARG A 270 19.42 -10.41 4.49
CA ARG A 270 19.87 -9.04 4.78
C ARG A 270 18.99 -8.03 4.07
N ARG A 271 18.73 -6.90 4.73
CA ARG A 271 17.96 -5.78 4.18
C ARG A 271 18.40 -5.39 2.76
N ALA A 272 19.72 -5.24 2.55
CA ALA A 272 20.25 -4.84 1.24
C ALA A 272 19.87 -5.78 0.10
N LEU A 273 19.73 -7.09 0.36
CA LEU A 273 19.30 -8.06 -0.65
C LEU A 273 17.80 -7.94 -0.97
N ILE A 274 16.98 -7.67 0.06
CA ILE A 274 15.54 -7.46 -0.13
C ILE A 274 15.32 -6.12 -0.88
N GLU A 275 16.11 -5.08 -0.59
CA GLU A 275 16.07 -3.79 -1.30
C GLU A 275 16.43 -3.94 -2.78
N GLU A 276 17.36 -4.81 -3.14
CA GLU A 276 17.66 -5.11 -4.55
C GLU A 276 16.42 -5.69 -5.26
N ASN A 277 15.75 -6.67 -4.63
CA ASN A 277 14.52 -7.23 -5.18
C ASN A 277 13.37 -6.20 -5.21
N LYS A 278 13.28 -5.33 -4.21
CA LYS A 278 12.32 -4.24 -4.19
C LYS A 278 12.54 -3.25 -5.34
N TRP A 279 13.81 -2.91 -5.63
CA TRP A 279 14.16 -2.13 -6.80
C TRP A 279 13.70 -2.80 -8.09
N ARG A 280 13.96 -4.11 -8.25
CA ARG A 280 13.53 -4.89 -9.41
C ARG A 280 12.00 -4.90 -9.56
N ALA A 281 11.28 -5.10 -8.47
CA ALA A 281 9.82 -5.04 -8.43
C ALA A 281 9.30 -3.65 -8.84
N SER A 282 9.88 -2.58 -8.30
CA SER A 282 9.54 -1.20 -8.66
C SER A 282 9.79 -0.90 -10.14
N ARG A 283 10.88 -1.40 -10.71
CA ARG A 283 11.28 -1.13 -12.10
C ARG A 283 10.47 -1.91 -13.11
N TRP A 284 10.25 -3.20 -12.90
CA TRP A 284 9.69 -4.10 -13.90
C TRP A 284 8.34 -4.72 -13.50
N GLY A 285 7.90 -4.57 -12.24
CA GLY A 285 6.66 -5.18 -11.76
C GLY A 285 6.65 -6.70 -11.93
N ILE A 286 5.54 -7.21 -12.42
CA ILE A 286 5.34 -8.65 -12.68
C ILE A 286 6.14 -9.19 -13.89
N ASP A 287 6.64 -8.32 -14.75
CA ASP A 287 7.44 -8.72 -15.93
C ASP A 287 8.93 -8.85 -15.61
N GLY A 288 9.33 -8.48 -14.39
CA GLY A 288 10.70 -8.56 -13.93
C GLY A 288 11.10 -9.95 -13.46
N LYS A 289 12.37 -10.03 -13.04
CA LYS A 289 12.93 -11.18 -12.32
C LYS A 289 13.42 -10.71 -10.97
N LEU A 290 13.07 -11.43 -9.92
CA LEU A 290 13.66 -11.25 -8.60
C LEU A 290 14.77 -12.28 -8.38
N ILE A 291 15.65 -12.00 -7.44
CA ILE A 291 16.72 -12.92 -7.06
C ILE A 291 16.20 -13.85 -5.96
N ASP A 292 16.19 -15.14 -6.20
CA ASP A 292 16.13 -16.15 -5.16
C ASP A 292 17.54 -16.34 -4.59
N PHE A 293 17.81 -15.75 -3.45
CA PHE A 293 19.13 -15.80 -2.83
C PHE A 293 19.48 -17.19 -2.29
N GLY A 294 18.50 -18.04 -2.03
CA GLY A 294 18.71 -19.43 -1.64
C GLY A 294 19.17 -20.30 -2.81
N LYS A 295 18.51 -20.13 -3.96
CA LYS A 295 18.87 -20.82 -5.21
C LYS A 295 20.03 -20.14 -5.94
N ARG A 296 20.41 -18.91 -5.56
CA ARG A 296 21.40 -18.04 -6.26
C ARG A 296 21.08 -17.84 -7.74
N SER A 297 19.82 -17.63 -8.07
CA SER A 297 19.34 -17.48 -9.43
C SER A 297 18.27 -16.40 -9.54
N GLU A 298 18.16 -15.83 -10.73
CA GLU A 298 17.03 -14.97 -11.09
C GLU A 298 15.81 -15.84 -11.41
N VAL A 299 14.66 -15.48 -10.81
CA VAL A 299 13.40 -16.17 -11.04
C VAL A 299 12.38 -15.16 -11.54
N PRO A 300 11.62 -15.46 -12.63
CA PRO A 300 10.55 -14.58 -13.10
C PRO A 300 9.55 -14.27 -11.98
N MET A 301 9.17 -12.99 -11.85
CA MET A 301 8.21 -12.58 -10.81
C MET A 301 6.86 -13.30 -10.95
N ARG A 302 6.43 -13.57 -12.19
CA ARG A 302 5.21 -14.35 -12.47
C ARG A 302 5.26 -15.75 -11.86
N GLN A 303 6.41 -16.42 -11.90
CA GLN A 303 6.61 -17.71 -11.25
C GLN A 303 6.62 -17.56 -9.72
N LEU A 304 7.30 -16.53 -9.19
CA LEU A 304 7.32 -16.29 -7.74
C LEU A 304 5.94 -15.94 -7.18
N ALA A 305 5.07 -15.29 -7.97
CA ALA A 305 3.70 -15.06 -7.58
C ALA A 305 2.90 -16.37 -7.44
N LEU A 306 3.13 -17.35 -8.33
CA LEU A 306 2.52 -18.67 -8.22
C LEU A 306 3.11 -19.47 -7.05
N GLU A 307 4.43 -19.43 -6.85
CA GLU A 307 5.10 -20.03 -5.67
C GLU A 307 4.57 -19.41 -4.34
N LEU A 308 4.22 -18.12 -4.34
CA LEU A 308 3.56 -17.49 -3.19
C LEU A 308 2.17 -18.09 -2.94
N LEU A 309 1.35 -18.29 -3.98
CA LEU A 309 0.03 -18.93 -3.82
C LEU A 309 0.17 -20.36 -3.28
N GLU A 310 1.13 -21.14 -3.77
CA GLU A 310 1.43 -22.48 -3.23
C GLU A 310 1.89 -22.42 -1.76
N PHE A 311 2.73 -21.43 -1.41
CA PHE A 311 3.23 -21.25 -0.05
C PHE A 311 2.11 -21.01 0.97
N ILE A 312 1.08 -20.24 0.60
CA ILE A 312 -0.04 -19.89 1.48
C ILE A 312 -1.25 -20.82 1.36
N ASP A 313 -1.22 -21.83 0.50
CA ASP A 313 -2.39 -22.65 0.14
C ASP A 313 -3.06 -23.33 1.35
N ASP A 314 -2.28 -23.73 2.36
CA ASP A 314 -2.77 -24.40 3.57
C ASP A 314 -3.43 -23.46 4.60
N VAL A 315 -3.53 -22.16 4.31
CA VAL A 315 -4.18 -21.18 5.20
C VAL A 315 -5.36 -20.46 4.54
N VAL A 316 -5.45 -20.43 3.21
CA VAL A 316 -6.42 -19.58 2.50
C VAL A 316 -7.87 -20.00 2.72
N ASP A 317 -8.15 -21.29 2.92
CA ASP A 317 -9.52 -21.75 3.20
C ASP A 317 -9.97 -21.41 4.62
N GLU A 318 -9.06 -21.52 5.60
CA GLU A 318 -9.31 -21.09 6.99
C GLU A 318 -9.61 -19.59 7.09
N LEU A 319 -9.01 -18.79 6.20
CA LEU A 319 -9.16 -17.34 6.13
C LEU A 319 -10.32 -16.91 5.20
N GLU A 320 -11.03 -17.83 4.59
CA GLU A 320 -12.06 -17.56 3.58
C GLU A 320 -11.52 -16.65 2.43
N SER A 321 -10.23 -16.81 2.07
CA SER A 321 -9.51 -15.89 1.20
C SER A 321 -9.19 -16.44 -0.19
N ARG A 322 -9.55 -17.70 -0.48
CA ARG A 322 -9.15 -18.40 -1.72
C ARG A 322 -9.55 -17.66 -3.00
N GLU A 323 -10.77 -17.13 -3.08
CA GLU A 323 -11.24 -16.35 -4.23
C GLU A 323 -10.42 -15.05 -4.38
N ALA A 324 -10.19 -14.36 -3.26
CA ALA A 324 -9.46 -13.10 -3.27
C ALA A 324 -7.98 -13.28 -3.69
N VAL A 325 -7.28 -14.29 -3.16
CA VAL A 325 -5.88 -14.54 -3.55
C VAL A 325 -5.78 -15.06 -4.98
N ALA A 326 -6.80 -15.77 -5.49
CA ALA A 326 -6.84 -16.23 -6.87
C ALA A 326 -6.87 -15.07 -7.90
N TYR A 327 -7.24 -13.84 -7.47
CA TYR A 327 -7.17 -12.66 -8.33
C TYR A 327 -5.74 -12.35 -8.80
N VAL A 328 -4.71 -12.93 -8.17
CA VAL A 328 -3.33 -12.92 -8.69
C VAL A 328 -3.28 -13.42 -10.12
N HIS A 329 -4.05 -14.45 -10.49
CA HIS A 329 -4.09 -14.97 -11.87
C HIS A 329 -4.61 -13.91 -12.85
N THR A 330 -5.60 -13.11 -12.45
CA THR A 330 -6.10 -11.98 -13.25
C THR A 330 -5.00 -10.91 -13.43
N VAL A 331 -4.30 -10.56 -12.34
CA VAL A 331 -3.17 -9.62 -12.41
C VAL A 331 -2.06 -10.15 -13.33
N LEU A 332 -1.75 -11.43 -13.25
CA LEU A 332 -0.75 -12.04 -14.13
C LEU A 332 -1.21 -12.08 -15.61
N ALA A 333 -2.50 -12.22 -15.88
CA ALA A 333 -3.04 -12.26 -17.25
C ALA A 333 -3.19 -10.85 -17.86
N GLU A 334 -3.75 -9.91 -17.12
CA GLU A 334 -4.14 -8.58 -17.62
C GLU A 334 -3.11 -7.47 -17.32
N GLY A 335 -2.10 -7.76 -16.50
CA GLY A 335 -1.16 -6.77 -16.01
C GLY A 335 -1.64 -6.07 -14.73
N THR A 336 -0.72 -5.36 -14.08
CA THR A 336 -1.00 -4.50 -12.92
C THR A 336 -1.70 -3.19 -13.36
N SER A 337 -2.09 -2.37 -12.42
CA SER A 337 -2.61 -1.03 -12.73
C SER A 337 -1.61 -0.19 -13.54
N ALA A 338 -0.30 -0.31 -13.27
CA ALA A 338 0.75 0.37 -14.05
C ALA A 338 0.80 -0.11 -15.50
N ASP A 339 0.66 -1.41 -15.74
CA ASP A 339 0.68 -1.98 -17.09
C ASP A 339 -0.48 -1.47 -17.93
N ARG A 340 -1.67 -1.40 -17.33
CA ARG A 340 -2.89 -0.92 -17.99
C ARG A 340 -2.82 0.60 -18.24
N GLN A 341 -2.30 1.40 -17.30
CA GLN A 341 -2.06 2.83 -17.50
C GLN A 341 -1.11 3.07 -18.68
N LEU A 342 -0.01 2.33 -18.75
CA LEU A 342 0.95 2.40 -19.86
C LEU A 342 0.33 1.96 -21.19
N ALA A 343 -0.57 1.00 -21.19
CA ALA A 343 -1.29 0.57 -22.40
C ALA A 343 -2.20 1.70 -22.93
N VAL A 344 -2.99 2.34 -22.05
CA VAL A 344 -3.82 3.50 -22.41
C VAL A 344 -2.96 4.63 -22.97
N PHE A 345 -1.83 4.94 -22.35
CA PHE A 345 -0.95 6.00 -22.82
C PHE A 345 -0.33 5.66 -24.19
N ARG A 346 0.09 4.42 -24.40
CA ARG A 346 0.62 3.97 -25.71
C ARG A 346 -0.40 4.07 -26.85
N GLU A 347 -1.67 3.86 -26.52
CA GLU A 347 -2.77 3.95 -27.49
C GLU A 347 -3.16 5.39 -27.79
N THR A 348 -3.22 6.25 -26.78
CA THR A 348 -3.80 7.60 -26.88
C THR A 348 -2.78 8.73 -26.99
N GLY A 349 -1.58 8.53 -26.45
CA GLY A 349 -0.59 9.60 -26.25
C GLY A 349 -1.03 10.68 -25.25
N ASP A 350 -2.13 10.47 -24.51
CA ASP A 350 -2.77 11.47 -23.66
C ASP A 350 -2.83 11.02 -22.20
N LEU A 351 -2.17 11.77 -21.32
CA LEU A 351 -2.19 11.50 -19.87
C LEU A 351 -3.55 11.83 -19.23
N LYS A 352 -4.36 12.69 -19.83
CA LYS A 352 -5.75 12.92 -19.37
C LYS A 352 -6.61 11.70 -19.62
N ALA A 353 -6.41 11.00 -20.74
CA ALA A 353 -7.05 9.72 -21.00
C ALA A 353 -6.63 8.65 -19.96
N VAL A 354 -5.37 8.67 -19.52
CA VAL A 354 -4.89 7.79 -18.45
C VAL A 354 -5.61 8.08 -17.12
N VAL A 355 -5.72 9.35 -16.70
CA VAL A 355 -6.43 9.72 -15.46
C VAL A 355 -7.90 9.31 -15.54
N ARG A 356 -8.58 9.59 -16.65
CA ARG A 356 -9.97 9.16 -16.88
C ARG A 356 -10.12 7.64 -16.78
N TYR A 357 -9.17 6.90 -17.34
CA TYR A 357 -9.12 5.44 -17.20
C TYR A 357 -8.99 5.01 -15.72
N ILE A 358 -8.07 5.63 -14.95
CA ILE A 358 -7.89 5.33 -13.54
C ILE A 358 -9.19 5.60 -12.75
N VAL A 359 -9.86 6.73 -12.98
CA VAL A 359 -11.15 7.07 -12.34
C VAL A 359 -12.19 5.99 -12.63
N ASN A 360 -12.30 5.54 -13.89
CA ASN A 360 -13.25 4.49 -14.27
C ASN A 360 -12.92 3.15 -13.59
N GLU A 361 -11.66 2.75 -13.54
CA GLU A 361 -11.22 1.51 -12.86
C GLU A 361 -11.45 1.59 -11.33
N THR A 362 -11.31 2.79 -10.74
CA THR A 362 -11.54 3.02 -9.31
C THR A 362 -12.99 2.73 -8.91
N ARG A 363 -13.92 2.97 -9.84
CA ARG A 363 -15.37 2.75 -9.68
C ARG A 363 -15.81 1.37 -10.18
N ALA A 364 -14.98 0.65 -10.88
CA ALA A 364 -15.37 -0.61 -11.50
C ALA A 364 -15.94 -1.60 -10.45
N GLY A 365 -17.15 -2.08 -10.67
CA GLY A 365 -17.81 -3.07 -9.82
C GLY A 365 -18.35 -2.56 -8.49
N VAL A 366 -18.14 -1.29 -8.09
CA VAL A 366 -18.62 -0.80 -6.77
C VAL A 366 -20.12 -0.53 -6.71
N ASP A 367 -20.79 -0.38 -7.85
CA ASP A 367 -22.23 -0.13 -7.95
C ASP A 367 -23.08 -1.42 -8.02
N ARG A 368 -22.44 -2.60 -7.88
CA ARG A 368 -23.08 -3.90 -7.96
C ARG A 368 -23.46 -4.47 -6.61
#